data_08f0c79465c3ab20621cd154fd42f046
#
_entry.id   08f0c79465c3ab20621cd154fd42f046
#
_cell.length_a   1.000
_cell.length_b   1.000
_cell.length_c   1.000
_cell.angle_alpha   90.00
_cell.angle_beta   90.00
_cell.angle_gamma   90.00
#
_symmetry.space_group_name_H-M   'P 1'
#
loop_
_entity.id
_entity.type
_entity.pdbx_description
1 polymer ?
#
loop_
_entity_poly.entity_id
_entity_poly.type
_entity_poly.pdbx_seq_one_letter_code
_entity_poly.pdbx_strand_id
1 'polypeptide(L)'
;MIFGLRSAIYPVPELAEGRDWYSQVLGVPPYFDQPFYVGFSVGGFELGLIPDGRPGALGVQAYWGVPNIEAGLERLLKLGAKPNEPAKDVGGGIKVGSVLDPFGNVLSLIENPQFDPKAVG
;
A
#
# COMPACT_ATOMS: atom_id res chain seq x y z
N MET A 1 -22.49 -5.03 -13.35
CA MET A 1 -22.38 -4.89 -11.87
C MET A 1 -20.92 -4.64 -11.50
N ILE A 2 -20.68 -3.69 -10.59
CA ILE A 2 -19.34 -3.39 -10.09
C ILE A 2 -19.16 -4.06 -8.73
N PHE A 3 -18.09 -4.86 -8.58
CA PHE A 3 -17.84 -5.60 -7.34
C PHE A 3 -16.93 -4.87 -6.34
N GLY A 4 -16.40 -3.70 -6.70
CA GLY A 4 -15.52 -2.91 -5.84
C GLY A 4 -14.10 -2.83 -6.38
N LEU A 5 -13.24 -2.19 -5.62
CA LEU A 5 -11.83 -2.05 -5.98
C LEU A 5 -11.13 -3.40 -5.94
N ARG A 6 -10.25 -3.65 -6.90
CA ARG A 6 -9.49 -4.91 -7.01
C ARG A 6 -7.99 -4.71 -6.98
N SER A 7 -7.50 -3.61 -7.56
CA SER A 7 -6.07 -3.40 -7.74
C SER A 7 -5.69 -1.96 -7.45
N ALA A 8 -4.48 -1.78 -6.95
CA ALA A 8 -3.81 -0.49 -6.93
C ALA A 8 -2.48 -0.68 -7.64
N ILE A 9 -2.10 0.25 -8.51
CA ILE A 9 -0.88 0.16 -9.30
C ILE A 9 0.01 1.34 -8.97
N TYR A 10 1.25 1.05 -8.56
CA TYR A 10 2.24 2.05 -8.19
C TYR A 10 3.38 2.04 -9.22
N PRO A 11 3.76 3.21 -9.75
CA PRO A 11 4.95 3.30 -10.59
C PRO A 11 6.21 3.18 -9.73
N VAL A 12 7.07 2.26 -10.12
CA VAL A 12 8.35 2.00 -9.46
C VAL A 12 9.40 1.78 -10.54
N PRO A 13 10.16 2.83 -10.92
CA PRO A 13 11.12 2.69 -12.02
C PRO A 13 12.14 1.56 -11.82
N GLU A 14 12.62 1.38 -10.60
CA GLU A 14 13.52 0.27 -10.24
C GLU A 14 12.67 -0.90 -9.74
N LEU A 15 12.07 -1.62 -10.69
CA LEU A 15 11.05 -2.62 -10.38
C LEU A 15 11.54 -3.73 -9.46
N ALA A 16 12.78 -4.22 -9.64
CA ALA A 16 13.35 -5.26 -8.77
C ALA A 16 13.50 -4.78 -7.32
N GLU A 17 13.93 -3.54 -7.10
CA GLU A 17 14.01 -2.96 -5.77
C GLU A 17 12.63 -2.82 -5.14
N GLY A 18 11.65 -2.38 -5.92
CA GLY A 18 10.27 -2.26 -5.47
C GLY A 18 9.68 -3.59 -5.08
N ARG A 19 9.90 -4.62 -5.89
CA ARG A 19 9.49 -5.98 -5.58
C ARG A 19 10.03 -6.43 -4.22
N ASP A 20 11.33 -6.25 -4.00
CA ASP A 20 11.97 -6.69 -2.77
C ASP A 20 11.46 -5.90 -1.56
N TRP A 21 11.31 -4.59 -1.70
CA TRP A 21 10.81 -3.73 -0.63
C TRP A 21 9.37 -4.07 -0.25
N TYR A 22 8.47 -4.19 -1.23
CA TYR A 22 7.07 -4.52 -0.95
C TYR A 22 6.89 -5.96 -0.47
N SER A 23 7.75 -6.88 -0.86
CA SER A 23 7.75 -8.24 -0.29
C SER A 23 7.99 -8.18 1.23
N GLN A 24 8.88 -7.30 1.69
CA GLN A 24 9.10 -7.11 3.12
C GLN A 24 7.90 -6.44 3.80
N VAL A 25 7.36 -5.40 3.20
CA VAL A 25 6.21 -4.67 3.76
C VAL A 25 5.00 -5.58 3.92
N LEU A 26 4.69 -6.35 2.87
CA LEU A 26 3.49 -7.19 2.83
C LEU A 26 3.69 -8.55 3.50
N GLY A 27 4.93 -8.98 3.67
CA GLY A 27 5.24 -10.28 4.26
C GLY A 27 4.95 -11.46 3.35
N VAL A 28 4.77 -11.21 2.05
CA VAL A 28 4.52 -12.25 1.04
C VAL A 28 5.33 -11.96 -0.21
N PRO A 29 5.74 -13.00 -0.97
CA PRO A 29 6.37 -12.78 -2.28
C PRO A 29 5.31 -12.42 -3.31
N PRO A 30 5.71 -11.84 -4.46
CA PRO A 30 4.77 -11.61 -5.55
C PRO A 30 4.28 -12.93 -6.14
N TYR A 31 3.03 -12.97 -6.57
CA TYR A 31 2.50 -14.11 -7.30
C TYR A 31 2.81 -14.02 -8.80
N PHE A 32 3.14 -12.82 -9.28
CA PHE A 32 3.52 -12.56 -10.66
C PHE A 32 4.75 -11.63 -10.65
N ASP A 33 5.81 -12.03 -11.32
CA ASP A 33 7.10 -11.33 -11.29
C ASP A 33 7.74 -11.37 -12.66
N GLN A 34 7.55 -10.31 -13.43
CA GLN A 34 8.10 -10.15 -14.77
C GLN A 34 8.72 -8.76 -14.92
N PRO A 35 9.62 -8.54 -15.88
CA PRO A 35 10.27 -7.25 -16.06
C PRO A 35 9.32 -6.08 -16.35
N PHE A 36 8.09 -6.36 -16.75
CA PHE A 36 7.10 -5.32 -17.08
C PHE A 36 6.03 -5.15 -16.01
N TYR A 37 5.95 -6.04 -15.02
CA TYR A 37 4.90 -5.99 -14.00
C TYR A 37 5.23 -6.93 -12.85
N VAL A 38 5.05 -6.43 -11.61
CA VAL A 38 5.11 -7.25 -10.41
C VAL A 38 3.77 -7.14 -9.70
N GLY A 39 3.15 -8.28 -9.40
CA GLY A 39 1.84 -8.32 -8.74
C GLY A 39 1.88 -9.09 -7.44
N PHE A 40 1.28 -8.50 -6.39
CA PHE A 40 1.11 -9.12 -5.08
C PHE A 40 -0.38 -9.36 -4.83
N SER A 41 -0.71 -10.52 -4.27
CA SER A 41 -2.06 -10.79 -3.78
C SER A 41 -2.09 -10.56 -2.28
N VAL A 42 -2.91 -9.62 -1.84
CA VAL A 42 -2.98 -9.22 -0.42
C VAL A 42 -4.44 -9.14 -0.01
N GLY A 43 -4.86 -10.06 0.85
CA GLY A 43 -6.25 -10.07 1.33
C GLY A 43 -7.28 -10.21 0.21
N GLY A 44 -6.93 -10.85 -0.90
CA GLY A 44 -7.81 -10.99 -2.05
C GLY A 44 -7.75 -9.83 -3.05
N PHE A 45 -6.98 -8.80 -2.75
CA PHE A 45 -6.79 -7.65 -3.64
C PHE A 45 -5.38 -7.65 -4.20
N GLU A 46 -5.16 -6.91 -5.28
CA GLU A 46 -3.86 -6.87 -5.93
C GLU A 46 -3.16 -5.53 -5.75
N LEU A 47 -1.89 -5.58 -5.36
CA LEU A 47 -0.96 -4.48 -5.54
C LEU A 47 -0.11 -4.78 -6.77
N GLY A 48 -0.12 -3.88 -7.75
CA GLY A 48 0.71 -3.97 -8.93
C GLY A 48 1.81 -2.93 -8.90
N LEU A 49 3.00 -3.30 -9.34
CA LEU A 49 4.11 -2.38 -9.55
C LEU A 49 4.46 -2.36 -11.04
N ILE A 50 4.66 -1.17 -11.60
CA ILE A 50 5.05 -1.01 -12.99
C ILE A 50 6.31 -0.15 -13.09
N PRO A 51 7.21 -0.44 -14.07
CA PRO A 51 8.42 0.38 -14.24
C PRO A 51 8.15 1.70 -14.96
N ASP A 52 6.99 1.84 -15.60
CA ASP A 52 6.62 3.03 -16.34
C ASP A 52 5.89 4.02 -15.43
N GLY A 53 5.91 5.28 -15.80
CA GLY A 53 5.25 6.34 -15.04
C GLY A 53 6.18 6.99 -14.03
N ARG A 54 5.64 7.93 -13.28
CA ARG A 54 6.41 8.71 -12.30
C ARG A 54 5.85 8.52 -10.91
N PRO A 55 6.66 8.03 -9.95
CA PRO A 55 6.27 8.05 -8.55
C PRO A 55 6.01 9.48 -8.09
N GLY A 56 5.07 9.66 -7.18
CA GLY A 56 4.80 10.96 -6.62
C GLY A 56 3.52 11.02 -5.82
N ALA A 57 3.32 12.16 -5.16
CA ALA A 57 2.18 12.39 -4.29
C ALA A 57 0.84 12.47 -5.04
N LEU A 58 0.88 12.70 -6.35
CA LEU A 58 -0.32 12.77 -7.19
C LEU A 58 -0.65 11.45 -7.89
N GLY A 59 0.11 10.38 -7.59
CA GLY A 59 -0.20 9.05 -8.08
C GLY A 59 -1.45 8.47 -7.44
N VAL A 60 -1.81 7.26 -7.84
CA VAL A 60 -3.00 6.58 -7.30
C VAL A 60 -2.85 6.40 -5.80
N GLN A 61 -3.86 6.86 -5.04
CA GLN A 61 -3.91 6.63 -3.60
C GLN A 61 -4.73 5.39 -3.31
N ALA A 62 -4.10 4.42 -2.63
CA ALA A 62 -4.77 3.25 -2.10
C ALA A 62 -4.56 3.23 -0.59
N TYR A 63 -5.59 2.83 0.15
CA TYR A 63 -5.51 2.69 1.60
C TYR A 63 -5.40 1.22 1.95
N TRP A 64 -4.41 0.89 2.78
CA TRP A 64 -4.16 -0.46 3.25
C TRP A 64 -4.62 -0.60 4.69
N GLY A 65 -5.47 -1.59 4.94
CA GLY A 65 -6.01 -1.82 6.28
C GLY A 65 -4.95 -2.37 7.23
N VAL A 66 -4.89 -1.79 8.43
CA VAL A 66 -4.01 -2.24 9.51
C VAL A 66 -4.78 -2.26 10.83
N PRO A 67 -4.42 -3.15 11.76
CA PRO A 67 -5.10 -3.18 13.08
C PRO A 67 -4.68 -2.02 13.99
N ASN A 68 -3.46 -1.49 13.83
CA ASN A 68 -2.95 -0.36 14.61
C ASN A 68 -2.11 0.52 13.69
N ILE A 69 -2.60 1.73 13.42
CA ILE A 69 -1.97 2.58 12.43
C ILE A 69 -0.63 3.15 12.89
N GLU A 70 -0.50 3.49 14.17
CA GLU A 70 0.75 4.02 14.70
C GLU A 70 1.87 2.98 14.57
N ALA A 71 1.58 1.74 14.93
CA ALA A 71 2.54 0.64 14.79
C ALA A 71 2.85 0.34 13.31
N GLY A 72 1.85 0.42 12.45
CA GLY A 72 2.03 0.21 11.01
C GLY A 72 2.93 1.26 10.38
N LEU A 73 2.69 2.53 10.69
CA LEU A 73 3.53 3.63 10.18
C LEU A 73 4.97 3.50 10.70
N GLU A 74 5.15 3.18 11.99
CA GLU A 74 6.48 3.00 12.57
C GLU A 74 7.24 1.87 11.87
N ARG A 75 6.57 0.76 11.59
CA ARG A 75 7.20 -0.36 10.87
C ARG A 75 7.67 0.05 9.48
N LEU A 76 6.84 0.81 8.75
CA LEU A 76 7.21 1.28 7.41
C LEU A 76 8.41 2.21 7.44
N LEU A 77 8.51 3.09 8.44
CA LEU A 77 9.67 3.96 8.62
C LEU A 77 10.93 3.14 8.87
N LYS A 78 10.84 2.07 9.65
CA LYS A 78 11.98 1.16 9.89
C LYS A 78 12.41 0.43 8.62
N LEU A 79 11.49 0.21 7.69
CA LEU A 79 11.79 -0.44 6.40
C LEU A 79 12.34 0.54 5.35
N GLY A 80 12.50 1.80 5.68
CA GLY A 80 13.12 2.78 4.80
C GLY A 80 12.16 3.79 4.18
N ALA A 81 10.88 3.76 4.55
CA ALA A 81 9.94 4.78 4.12
C ALA A 81 10.23 6.11 4.81
N LYS A 82 9.76 7.20 4.21
CA LYS A 82 9.89 8.55 4.77
C LYS A 82 8.55 9.03 5.32
N PRO A 83 8.55 9.83 6.40
CA PRO A 83 7.32 10.39 6.93
C PRO A 83 6.58 11.23 5.89
N ASN A 84 5.25 11.14 5.89
CA ASN A 84 4.39 12.01 5.07
C ASN A 84 3.30 12.60 5.97
N GLU A 85 2.18 11.91 6.17
CA GLU A 85 1.15 12.41 7.05
C GLU A 85 1.03 11.54 8.30
N PRO A 86 1.07 12.14 9.52
CA PRO A 86 0.93 11.37 10.75
C PRO A 86 -0.48 10.79 10.86
N ALA A 87 -0.64 9.81 11.75
CA ALA A 87 -1.95 9.22 12.03
C ALA A 87 -2.91 10.30 12.51
N LYS A 88 -4.12 10.33 11.93
CA LYS A 88 -5.14 11.31 12.21
C LYS A 88 -6.49 10.63 12.29
N ASP A 89 -7.25 10.93 13.34
CA ASP A 89 -8.64 10.48 13.47
C ASP A 89 -9.51 11.32 12.53
N VAL A 90 -10.21 10.65 11.62
CA VAL A 90 -11.09 11.32 10.64
C VAL A 90 -12.57 11.12 10.99
N GLY A 91 -12.87 10.59 12.17
CA GLY A 91 -14.24 10.37 12.65
C GLY A 91 -14.57 8.90 12.78
N GLY A 92 -15.47 8.56 13.69
CA GLY A 92 -15.94 7.19 13.89
C GLY A 92 -14.87 6.21 14.35
N GLY A 93 -13.77 6.69 14.91
CA GLY A 93 -12.63 5.85 15.29
C GLY A 93 -11.74 5.46 14.13
N ILE A 94 -12.02 5.97 12.93
CA ILE A 94 -11.23 5.70 11.74
C ILE A 94 -10.01 6.62 11.73
N LYS A 95 -8.83 6.02 11.58
CA LYS A 95 -7.57 6.76 11.50
C LYS A 95 -6.89 6.50 10.19
N VAL A 96 -6.32 7.54 9.59
CA VAL A 96 -5.54 7.45 8.36
C VAL A 96 -4.19 8.12 8.57
N GLY A 97 -3.20 7.66 7.83
CA GLY A 97 -1.87 8.25 7.83
C GLY A 97 -1.08 7.67 6.67
N SER A 98 0.05 8.27 6.37
CA SER A 98 0.82 7.84 5.21
C SER A 98 2.31 8.07 5.39
N VAL A 99 3.07 7.34 4.59
CA VAL A 99 4.50 7.54 4.40
C VAL A 99 4.77 7.68 2.91
N LEU A 100 5.97 8.08 2.57
CA LEU A 100 6.47 7.96 1.20
C LEU A 100 7.30 6.68 1.12
N ASP A 101 7.02 5.84 0.14
CA ASP A 101 7.84 4.68 -0.09
C ASP A 101 9.23 5.11 -0.59
N PRO A 102 10.24 4.22 -0.68
CA PRO A 102 11.57 4.60 -1.15
C PRO A 102 11.60 5.14 -2.58
N PHE A 103 10.50 5.04 -3.31
CA PHE A 103 10.41 5.43 -4.72
C PHE A 103 9.61 6.72 -4.92
N GLY A 104 9.10 7.32 -3.82
CA GLY A 104 8.37 8.58 -3.86
C GLY A 104 6.85 8.45 -3.98
N ASN A 105 6.30 7.25 -3.91
CA ASN A 105 4.85 7.05 -3.92
C ASN A 105 4.28 7.22 -2.50
N VAL A 106 3.05 7.72 -2.42
CA VAL A 106 2.32 7.78 -1.15
C VAL A 106 1.76 6.40 -0.82
N LEU A 107 2.18 5.86 0.30
CA LEU A 107 1.65 4.60 0.85
C LEU A 107 0.81 4.96 2.06
N SER A 108 -0.52 4.81 1.93
CA SER A 108 -1.48 5.21 2.94
C SER A 108 -2.02 4.02 3.69
N LEU A 109 -2.11 4.15 5.02
CA LEU A 109 -2.70 3.14 5.88
C LEU A 109 -4.03 3.65 6.42
N ILE A 110 -4.92 2.71 6.73
CA ILE A 110 -6.20 2.99 7.37
C ILE A 110 -6.43 1.98 8.49
N GLU A 111 -6.78 2.50 9.66
CA GLU A 111 -7.29 1.71 10.77
C GLU A 111 -8.79 1.99 10.84
N ASN A 112 -9.60 1.01 10.46
CA ASN A 112 -11.05 1.17 10.42
C ASN A 112 -11.72 0.08 11.26
N PRO A 113 -12.13 0.38 12.52
CA PRO A 113 -12.76 -0.62 13.36
C PRO A 113 -14.16 -1.02 12.87
N GLN A 114 -14.72 -0.29 11.92
CA GLN A 114 -16.04 -0.57 11.36
C GLN A 114 -15.99 -1.41 10.09
N PHE A 115 -14.79 -1.67 9.57
CA PHE A 115 -14.64 -2.48 8.36
C PHE A 115 -14.91 -3.96 8.65
N ASP A 116 -15.76 -4.57 7.83
CA ASP A 116 -16.07 -5.99 7.92
C ASP A 116 -15.44 -6.73 6.72
N PRO A 117 -14.36 -7.51 6.95
CA PRO A 117 -13.73 -8.26 5.86
C PRO A 117 -14.66 -9.28 5.20
N LYS A 118 -15.69 -9.73 5.90
CA LYS A 118 -16.65 -10.70 5.37
C LYS A 118 -17.60 -10.08 4.36
N ALA A 119 -17.72 -8.75 4.35
CA ALA A 119 -18.54 -8.03 3.38
C ALA A 119 -17.84 -7.86 2.03
N VAL A 120 -16.54 -8.15 1.95
CA VAL A 120 -15.77 -8.07 0.71
C VAL A 120 -16.10 -9.30 -0.13
N GLY A 121 -16.76 -9.06 -1.25
CA GLY A 121 -17.18 -10.13 -2.17
C GLY A 121 -16.14 -10.47 -3.22
#